data_7990525d2e2b61fb02d4d53c2bbca401
#
_entry.id   7990525d2e2b61fb02d4d53c2bbca401
#
_cell.length_a   1.000
_cell.length_b   1.000
_cell.length_c   1.000
_cell.angle_alpha   90.00
_cell.angle_beta   90.00
_cell.angle_gamma   90.00
#
_symmetry.space_group_name_H-M   'P 1'
#
loop_
_entity.id
_entity.type
_entity.pdbx_description
1 polymer ?
#
loop_
_entity_poly.entity_id
_entity_poly.type
_entity_poly.pdbx_seq_one_letter_code
_entity_poly.pdbx_strand_id
1 'polypeptide(L)'
;PQSPYACAKVNAYYATINYRNAYDLFATNSITFNHEGVRRGETFVTRKITRAATRIYLGLQKKLYLGNLDAKRDWSDARDVVRGMYKIITADHPDDYVIATGETRSVKEFLEAVFSKLNMDWNDHVEFDPRYLRPTEVPELCGDASKVRNELGWKPNYSFDDLVQSMIDHDLDLAYKEKIMGEEIKE
;
A
#
# COMPACT_ATOMS: atom_id res chain seq x y z
N PRO A 1 9.28 3.99 -17.21
CA PRO A 1 7.98 3.35 -16.88
C PRO A 1 7.97 1.86 -17.26
N GLN A 2 7.53 0.99 -16.34
CA GLN A 2 7.47 -0.46 -16.53
C GLN A 2 6.02 -0.96 -16.73
N SER A 3 5.09 -0.05 -17.06
CA SER A 3 3.70 -0.40 -17.35
C SER A 3 2.98 0.75 -18.07
N PRO A 4 1.87 0.48 -18.79
CA PRO A 4 1.01 1.53 -19.33
C PRO A 4 0.49 2.49 -18.26
N TYR A 5 0.22 2.00 -17.05
CA TYR A 5 -0.13 2.83 -15.91
C TYR A 5 1.00 3.81 -15.56
N ALA A 6 2.24 3.34 -15.49
CA ALA A 6 3.39 4.21 -15.21
C ALA A 6 3.60 5.26 -16.31
N CYS A 7 3.39 4.92 -17.58
CA CYS A 7 3.42 5.90 -18.68
C CYS A 7 2.35 6.98 -18.50
N ALA A 8 1.13 6.61 -18.15
CA ALA A 8 0.04 7.55 -17.90
C ALA A 8 0.36 8.48 -16.71
N LYS A 9 0.99 7.95 -15.64
CA LYS A 9 1.41 8.76 -14.48
C LYS A 9 2.52 9.75 -14.84
N VAL A 10 3.49 9.36 -15.66
CA VAL A 10 4.53 10.28 -16.18
C VAL A 10 3.90 11.38 -17.02
N ASN A 11 2.95 11.05 -17.90
CA ASN A 11 2.24 12.06 -18.68
C ASN A 11 1.49 13.05 -17.79
N ALA A 12 0.77 12.57 -16.76
CA ALA A 12 0.06 13.41 -15.81
C ALA A 12 1.03 14.36 -15.04
N TYR A 13 2.19 13.84 -14.63
CA TYR A 13 3.23 14.62 -13.97
C TYR A 13 3.66 15.81 -14.83
N TYR A 14 4.05 15.56 -16.08
CA TYR A 14 4.49 16.64 -16.98
C TYR A 14 3.36 17.57 -17.41
N ALA A 15 2.13 17.08 -17.55
CA ALA A 15 0.97 17.94 -17.80
C ALA A 15 0.76 18.94 -16.65
N THR A 16 0.85 18.49 -15.38
CA THR A 16 0.76 19.37 -14.21
C THR A 16 1.81 20.47 -14.24
N ILE A 17 3.08 20.13 -14.52
CA ILE A 17 4.17 21.10 -14.64
C ILE A 17 3.90 22.10 -15.78
N ASN A 18 3.46 21.60 -16.93
CA ASN A 18 3.17 22.45 -18.08
C ASN A 18 2.07 23.48 -17.76
N TYR A 19 0.96 23.04 -17.16
CA TYR A 19 -0.14 23.92 -16.79
C TYR A 19 0.25 24.92 -15.70
N ARG A 20 1.03 24.49 -14.70
CA ARG A 20 1.59 25.40 -13.68
C ARG A 20 2.39 26.53 -14.34
N ASN A 21 3.30 26.20 -15.26
CA ASN A 21 4.20 27.17 -15.87
C ASN A 21 3.51 28.05 -16.94
N ALA A 22 2.55 27.49 -17.70
CA ALA A 22 1.91 28.20 -18.79
C ALA A 22 0.79 29.15 -18.33
N TYR A 23 0.12 28.82 -17.23
CA TYR A 23 -1.09 29.52 -16.79
C TYR A 23 -1.00 30.06 -15.36
N ASP A 24 0.17 29.99 -14.75
CA ASP A 24 0.42 30.42 -13.35
C ASP A 24 -0.58 29.79 -12.35
N LEU A 25 -0.91 28.52 -12.57
CA LEU A 25 -1.84 27.80 -11.70
C LEU A 25 -1.10 27.27 -10.46
N PHE A 26 -1.79 27.28 -9.31
CA PHE A 26 -1.33 26.55 -8.15
C PHE A 26 -1.55 25.04 -8.38
N ALA A 27 -0.68 24.45 -9.17
CA ALA A 27 -0.73 23.02 -9.53
C ALA A 27 0.52 22.30 -9.01
N THR A 28 0.33 21.23 -8.25
CA THR A 28 1.39 20.49 -7.55
C THR A 28 1.33 19.02 -7.91
N ASN A 29 2.48 18.35 -7.88
CA ASN A 29 2.53 16.89 -7.94
C ASN A 29 2.86 16.30 -6.57
N SER A 30 2.04 15.36 -6.14
CA SER A 30 2.38 14.46 -5.05
C SER A 30 2.85 13.13 -5.64
N ILE A 31 4.16 12.90 -5.61
CA ILE A 31 4.79 11.67 -6.07
C ILE A 31 4.74 10.67 -4.93
N THR A 32 3.63 9.95 -4.83
CA THR A 32 3.38 9.02 -3.73
C THR A 32 3.93 7.63 -4.03
N PHE A 33 4.71 7.10 -3.09
CA PHE A 33 5.07 5.68 -3.08
C PHE A 33 3.88 4.83 -2.64
N ASN A 34 4.06 3.53 -2.53
CA ASN A 34 2.96 2.64 -2.19
C ASN A 34 2.31 3.05 -0.87
N HIS A 35 1.01 3.30 -0.89
CA HIS A 35 0.26 3.67 0.31
C HIS A 35 -0.91 2.73 0.51
N GLU A 36 -1.01 2.22 1.71
CA GLU A 36 -1.85 1.10 2.07
C GLU A 36 -2.76 1.47 3.25
N GLY A 37 -3.73 0.63 3.52
CA GLY A 37 -4.63 0.79 4.66
C GLY A 37 -5.93 0.01 4.48
N VAL A 38 -6.84 0.19 5.41
CA VAL A 38 -8.11 -0.56 5.49
C VAL A 38 -9.02 -0.41 4.26
N ARG A 39 -8.82 0.62 3.45
CA ARG A 39 -9.59 0.88 2.22
C ARG A 39 -8.86 0.46 0.94
N ARG A 40 -7.69 -0.18 1.06
CA ARG A 40 -6.97 -0.68 -0.12
C ARG A 40 -7.82 -1.68 -0.89
N GLY A 41 -7.76 -1.64 -2.21
CA GLY A 41 -8.46 -2.64 -3.04
C GLY A 41 -7.98 -4.06 -2.75
N GLU A 42 -8.90 -5.00 -2.68
CA GLU A 42 -8.69 -6.38 -2.19
C GLU A 42 -7.76 -7.23 -3.06
N THR A 43 -7.56 -6.84 -4.31
CA THR A 43 -6.65 -7.51 -5.26
C THR A 43 -5.19 -7.06 -5.13
N PHE A 44 -4.92 -5.96 -4.42
CA PHE A 44 -3.56 -5.51 -4.14
C PHE A 44 -2.89 -6.38 -3.09
N VAL A 45 -1.60 -6.63 -3.25
CA VAL A 45 -0.86 -7.65 -2.51
C VAL A 45 -0.99 -7.53 -0.98
N THR A 46 -0.88 -6.34 -0.43
CA THR A 46 -1.01 -6.09 1.02
C THR A 46 -2.39 -6.47 1.54
N ARG A 47 -3.45 -5.96 0.90
CA ARG A 47 -4.82 -6.27 1.30
C ARG A 47 -5.20 -7.71 0.99
N LYS A 48 -4.68 -8.29 -0.09
CA LYS A 48 -4.84 -9.70 -0.40
C LYS A 48 -4.27 -10.59 0.71
N ILE A 49 -3.11 -10.21 1.27
CA ILE A 49 -2.48 -10.94 2.38
C ILE A 49 -3.31 -10.81 3.65
N THR A 50 -3.68 -9.61 4.08
CA THR A 50 -4.41 -9.40 5.34
C THR A 50 -5.78 -10.07 5.32
N ARG A 51 -6.53 -9.93 4.21
CA ARG A 51 -7.82 -10.62 4.04
C ARG A 51 -7.68 -12.14 4.05
N ALA A 52 -6.73 -12.69 3.31
CA ALA A 52 -6.54 -14.13 3.27
C ALA A 52 -6.11 -14.67 4.65
N ALA A 53 -5.17 -14.02 5.33
CA ALA A 53 -4.69 -14.44 6.63
C ALA A 53 -5.80 -14.46 7.69
N THR A 54 -6.64 -13.41 7.76
CA THR A 54 -7.76 -13.34 8.71
C THR A 54 -8.84 -14.37 8.40
N ARG A 55 -9.12 -14.65 7.12
CA ARG A 55 -10.05 -15.69 6.68
C ARG A 55 -9.52 -17.10 6.97
N ILE A 56 -8.20 -17.31 6.81
CA ILE A 56 -7.53 -18.58 7.17
C ILE A 56 -7.62 -18.78 8.68
N TYR A 57 -7.33 -17.75 9.46
CA TYR A 57 -7.43 -17.78 10.92
C TYR A 57 -8.83 -18.19 11.42
N LEU A 58 -9.88 -17.76 10.75
CA LEU A 58 -11.26 -18.10 11.09
C LEU A 58 -11.79 -19.39 10.40
N GLY A 59 -10.96 -20.06 9.60
CA GLY A 59 -11.36 -21.30 8.90
C GLY A 59 -12.22 -21.10 7.65
N LEU A 60 -12.35 -19.85 7.17
CA LEU A 60 -13.12 -19.50 5.96
C LEU A 60 -12.34 -19.74 4.66
N GLN A 61 -11.03 -19.86 4.75
CA GLN A 61 -10.12 -20.09 3.63
C GLN A 61 -8.99 -21.01 4.05
N LYS A 62 -8.43 -21.79 3.11
CA LYS A 62 -7.34 -22.74 3.42
C LYS A 62 -5.98 -22.24 2.94
N LYS A 63 -5.92 -21.63 1.77
CA LYS A 63 -4.68 -21.28 1.09
C LYS A 63 -4.72 -19.85 0.55
N LEU A 64 -3.56 -19.23 0.50
CA LEU A 64 -3.28 -17.95 -0.16
C LEU A 64 -2.27 -18.18 -1.28
N TYR A 65 -2.59 -17.71 -2.48
CA TYR A 65 -1.71 -17.82 -3.65
C TYR A 65 -1.04 -16.48 -3.95
N LEU A 66 0.30 -16.47 -3.99
CA LEU A 66 1.11 -15.28 -4.26
C LEU A 66 2.14 -15.56 -5.37
N GLY A 67 2.62 -14.49 -6.01
CA GLY A 67 3.71 -14.55 -6.96
C GLY A 67 5.05 -14.23 -6.31
N ASN A 68 5.73 -13.16 -6.78
CA ASN A 68 7.04 -12.76 -6.28
C ASN A 68 6.98 -12.22 -4.85
N LEU A 69 7.67 -12.88 -3.93
CA LEU A 69 7.77 -12.49 -2.53
C LEU A 69 8.96 -11.56 -2.24
N ASP A 70 9.92 -11.46 -3.15
CA ASP A 70 11.17 -10.73 -2.94
C ASP A 70 11.09 -9.26 -3.35
N ALA A 71 10.06 -8.87 -4.10
CA ALA A 71 9.87 -7.50 -4.53
C ALA A 71 9.71 -6.57 -3.31
N LYS A 72 10.54 -5.51 -3.25
CA LYS A 72 10.56 -4.56 -2.15
C LYS A 72 9.82 -3.28 -2.50
N ARG A 73 9.04 -2.78 -1.54
CA ARG A 73 8.28 -1.54 -1.67
C ARG A 73 8.40 -0.68 -0.41
N ASP A 74 8.35 0.60 -0.62
CA ASP A 74 8.16 1.58 0.45
C ASP A 74 6.65 1.72 0.68
N TRP A 75 6.17 1.13 1.77
CA TRP A 75 4.76 1.16 2.14
C TRP A 75 4.49 2.18 3.23
N SER A 76 3.70 3.20 2.91
CA SER A 76 3.19 4.19 3.85
C SER A 76 1.76 3.88 4.26
N ASP A 77 1.33 4.39 5.40
CA ASP A 77 -0.09 4.46 5.74
C ASP A 77 -0.78 5.55 4.90
N ALA A 78 -1.92 5.24 4.29
CA ALA A 78 -2.66 6.18 3.45
C ALA A 78 -3.09 7.45 4.21
N ARG A 79 -3.29 7.38 5.53
CA ARG A 79 -3.60 8.54 6.37
C ARG A 79 -2.44 9.54 6.40
N ASP A 80 -1.21 9.05 6.42
CA ASP A 80 -0.01 9.89 6.35
C ASP A 80 0.16 10.53 4.99
N VAL A 81 -0.13 9.77 3.92
CA VAL A 81 -0.04 10.28 2.55
C VAL A 81 -1.06 11.40 2.32
N VAL A 82 -2.31 11.23 2.74
CA VAL A 82 -3.35 12.28 2.63
C VAL A 82 -2.96 13.53 3.40
N ARG A 83 -2.36 13.38 4.60
CA ARG A 83 -1.83 14.52 5.37
C ARG A 83 -0.69 15.21 4.63
N GLY A 84 0.17 14.46 3.94
CA GLY A 84 1.21 15.02 3.07
C GLY A 84 0.63 15.79 1.89
N MET A 85 -0.36 15.23 1.21
CA MET A 85 -1.06 15.90 0.10
C MET A 85 -1.70 17.21 0.56
N TYR A 86 -2.30 17.23 1.76
CA TYR A 86 -2.87 18.44 2.32
C TYR A 86 -1.80 19.53 2.55
N LYS A 87 -0.65 19.15 3.11
CA LYS A 87 0.47 20.09 3.29
C LYS A 87 1.01 20.65 1.97
N ILE A 88 1.08 19.83 0.93
CA ILE A 88 1.53 20.23 -0.40
C ILE A 88 0.58 21.23 -1.03
N ILE A 89 -0.74 20.97 -0.99
CA ILE A 89 -1.72 21.86 -1.62
C ILE A 89 -1.93 23.18 -0.84
N THR A 90 -1.53 23.23 0.43
CA THR A 90 -1.61 24.42 1.30
C THR A 90 -0.26 25.09 1.52
N ALA A 91 0.78 24.70 0.78
CA ALA A 91 2.08 25.36 0.82
C ALA A 91 2.03 26.78 0.22
N ASP A 92 3.01 27.60 0.52
CA ASP A 92 3.06 28.99 0.01
C ASP A 92 3.29 29.06 -1.50
N HIS A 93 3.95 28.04 -2.06
CA HIS A 93 4.28 27.95 -3.50
C HIS A 93 4.01 26.56 -4.03
N PRO A 94 3.53 26.45 -5.31
CA PRO A 94 3.31 25.15 -5.94
C PRO A 94 4.64 24.51 -6.32
N ASP A 95 4.86 23.28 -5.88
CA ASP A 95 6.02 22.48 -6.25
C ASP A 95 5.69 20.98 -6.24
N ASP A 96 6.67 20.14 -6.55
CA ASP A 96 6.53 18.69 -6.63
C ASP A 96 7.27 18.02 -5.47
N TYR A 97 6.58 17.12 -4.79
CA TYR A 97 7.08 16.47 -3.59
C TYR A 97 6.91 14.96 -3.63
N VAL A 98 7.96 14.25 -3.23
CA VAL A 98 7.89 12.81 -2.95
C VAL A 98 7.31 12.60 -1.55
N ILE A 99 6.31 11.71 -1.45
CA ILE A 99 5.79 11.20 -0.17
C ILE A 99 6.13 9.72 -0.07
N ALA A 100 6.97 9.38 0.90
CA ALA A 100 7.48 8.04 1.14
C ALA A 100 7.97 7.92 2.58
N THR A 101 8.11 6.70 3.09
CA THR A 101 8.69 6.46 4.42
C THR A 101 10.21 6.56 4.40
N GLY A 102 10.83 6.18 3.29
CA GLY A 102 12.28 6.00 3.14
C GLY A 102 12.75 4.61 3.58
N GLU A 103 11.82 3.70 3.87
CA GLU A 103 12.12 2.32 4.24
C GLU A 103 11.43 1.36 3.28
N THR A 104 12.14 0.32 2.87
CA THR A 104 11.56 -0.74 2.03
C THR A 104 11.37 -2.02 2.81
N ARG A 105 10.31 -2.73 2.48
CA ARG A 105 10.02 -4.09 2.95
C ARG A 105 9.67 -4.98 1.76
N SER A 106 10.09 -6.23 1.81
CA SER A 106 9.67 -7.24 0.83
C SER A 106 8.22 -7.68 1.07
N VAL A 107 7.61 -8.24 0.03
CA VAL A 107 6.29 -8.89 0.17
C VAL A 107 6.36 -10.00 1.21
N LYS A 108 7.50 -10.71 1.29
CA LYS A 108 7.74 -11.73 2.31
C LYS A 108 7.71 -11.15 3.72
N GLU A 109 8.42 -10.05 3.98
CA GLU A 109 8.41 -9.39 5.29
C GLU A 109 7.00 -8.93 5.70
N PHE A 110 6.21 -8.42 4.74
CA PHE A 110 4.81 -8.06 5.00
C PHE A 110 3.97 -9.29 5.35
N LEU A 111 4.15 -10.38 4.62
CA LEU A 111 3.48 -11.66 4.86
C LEU A 111 3.81 -12.21 6.25
N GLU A 112 5.10 -12.25 6.59
CA GLU A 112 5.60 -12.71 7.89
C GLU A 112 5.03 -11.87 9.04
N ALA A 113 5.00 -10.55 8.88
CA ALA A 113 4.42 -9.65 9.89
C ALA A 113 2.94 -9.94 10.13
N VAL A 114 2.15 -10.14 9.05
CA VAL A 114 0.71 -10.42 9.17
C VAL A 114 0.46 -11.78 9.83
N PHE A 115 1.10 -12.84 9.39
CA PHE A 115 0.88 -14.19 9.92
C PHE A 115 1.37 -14.34 11.35
N SER A 116 2.51 -13.72 11.68
CA SER A 116 3.04 -13.70 13.06
C SER A 116 2.07 -13.05 14.05
N LYS A 117 1.42 -11.92 13.66
CA LYS A 117 0.42 -11.25 14.52
C LYS A 117 -0.84 -12.10 14.77
N LEU A 118 -1.11 -13.05 13.90
CA LEU A 118 -2.20 -14.02 14.05
C LEU A 118 -1.76 -15.35 14.68
N ASN A 119 -0.49 -15.46 15.12
CA ASN A 119 0.12 -16.68 15.65
C ASN A 119 0.04 -17.88 14.70
N MET A 120 0.22 -17.65 13.40
CA MET A 120 0.20 -18.67 12.35
C MET A 120 1.55 -18.72 11.62
N ASP A 121 1.94 -19.93 11.15
CA ASP A 121 3.05 -20.07 10.19
C ASP A 121 2.51 -19.91 8.77
N TRP A 122 3.01 -18.91 8.04
CA TRP A 122 2.59 -18.66 6.67
C TRP A 122 2.98 -19.80 5.72
N ASN A 123 4.03 -20.58 6.01
CA ASN A 123 4.46 -21.70 5.17
C ASN A 123 3.37 -22.79 5.03
N ASP A 124 2.52 -22.94 6.04
CA ASP A 124 1.42 -23.91 6.01
C ASP A 124 0.27 -23.49 5.08
N HIS A 125 0.20 -22.20 4.71
CA HIS A 125 -0.97 -21.62 4.09
C HIS A 125 -0.70 -20.93 2.74
N VAL A 126 0.55 -20.59 2.42
CA VAL A 126 0.89 -19.82 1.22
C VAL A 126 1.50 -20.73 0.15
N GLU A 127 0.99 -20.60 -1.06
CA GLU A 127 1.49 -21.31 -2.22
C GLU A 127 1.89 -20.32 -3.32
N PHE A 128 2.97 -20.67 -4.03
CA PHE A 128 3.41 -19.90 -5.20
C PHE A 128 2.49 -20.19 -6.39
N ASP A 129 2.08 -19.14 -7.10
CA ASP A 129 1.31 -19.23 -8.33
C ASP A 129 1.91 -18.31 -9.40
N PRO A 130 2.46 -18.88 -10.49
CA PRO A 130 3.12 -18.10 -11.54
C PRO A 130 2.20 -17.12 -12.26
N ARG A 131 0.87 -17.29 -12.18
CA ARG A 131 -0.11 -16.36 -12.75
C ARG A 131 -0.07 -14.97 -12.10
N TYR A 132 0.50 -14.86 -10.89
CA TYR A 132 0.68 -13.59 -10.19
C TYR A 132 2.06 -12.95 -10.45
N LEU A 133 2.90 -13.55 -11.28
CA LEU A 133 4.13 -12.89 -11.72
C LEU A 133 3.79 -11.79 -12.74
N ARG A 134 4.48 -10.67 -12.61
CA ARG A 134 4.36 -9.57 -13.57
C ARG A 134 5.35 -9.80 -14.72
N PRO A 135 4.97 -9.53 -15.98
CA PRO A 135 5.90 -9.62 -17.11
C PRO A 135 7.14 -8.73 -16.95
N THR A 136 6.95 -7.55 -16.35
CA THR A 136 8.01 -6.62 -15.96
C THR A 136 7.83 -6.28 -14.48
N GLU A 137 8.87 -6.47 -13.68
CA GLU A 137 8.85 -6.18 -12.24
C GLU A 137 9.94 -5.17 -11.91
N VAL A 138 9.63 -4.25 -11.01
CA VAL A 138 10.62 -3.38 -10.39
C VAL A 138 11.06 -4.04 -9.08
N PRO A 139 12.32 -4.46 -8.95
CA PRO A 139 12.77 -5.23 -7.80
C PRO A 139 12.61 -4.48 -6.48
N GLU A 140 12.95 -3.19 -6.49
CA GLU A 140 12.92 -2.34 -5.29
C GLU A 140 12.48 -0.93 -5.63
N LEU A 141 11.63 -0.37 -4.77
CA LEU A 141 11.21 1.04 -4.78
C LEU A 141 11.36 1.61 -3.38
N CYS A 142 12.26 2.58 -3.22
CA CYS A 142 12.47 3.35 -1.99
C CYS A 142 12.39 4.84 -2.30
N GLY A 143 11.59 5.59 -1.59
CA GLY A 143 11.40 7.02 -1.82
C GLY A 143 12.29 7.89 -0.94
N ASP A 144 12.85 8.95 -1.52
CA ASP A 144 13.48 10.02 -0.76
C ASP A 144 12.47 11.16 -0.53
N ALA A 145 11.96 11.27 0.69
CA ALA A 145 11.02 12.29 1.12
C ALA A 145 11.71 13.48 1.82
N SER A 146 13.01 13.67 1.64
CA SER A 146 13.78 14.73 2.32
C SER A 146 13.23 16.11 2.03
N LYS A 147 12.82 16.40 0.79
CA LYS A 147 12.26 17.70 0.40
C LYS A 147 10.99 18.02 1.19
N VAL A 148 10.00 17.15 1.20
CA VAL A 148 8.74 17.40 1.91
C VAL A 148 8.94 17.46 3.43
N ARG A 149 9.92 16.73 3.95
CA ARG A 149 10.28 16.79 5.38
C ARG A 149 10.89 18.14 5.74
N ASN A 150 11.84 18.61 4.96
CA ASN A 150 12.60 19.84 5.26
C ASN A 150 11.75 21.10 5.01
N GLU A 151 10.99 21.15 3.93
CA GLU A 151 10.25 22.33 3.52
C GLU A 151 8.86 22.42 4.14
N LEU A 152 8.15 21.29 4.28
CA LEU A 152 6.77 21.28 4.77
C LEU A 152 6.61 20.62 6.15
N GLY A 153 7.70 20.14 6.76
CA GLY A 153 7.66 19.50 8.06
C GLY A 153 6.80 18.22 8.09
N TRP A 154 6.62 17.55 6.94
CA TRP A 154 5.88 16.30 6.89
C TRP A 154 6.78 15.13 7.32
N LYS A 155 6.21 14.23 8.10
CA LYS A 155 6.81 12.92 8.42
C LYS A 155 5.70 11.90 8.65
N PRO A 156 5.96 10.60 8.42
CA PRO A 156 5.00 9.56 8.78
C PRO A 156 4.75 9.55 10.29
N ASN A 157 3.49 9.34 10.68
CA ASN A 157 3.06 9.17 12.07
C ASN A 157 2.82 7.69 12.40
N TYR A 158 2.55 6.89 11.38
CA TYR A 158 2.27 5.47 11.52
C TYR A 158 3.48 4.67 11.06
N SER A 159 3.91 3.73 11.90
CA SER A 159 4.95 2.76 11.58
C SER A 159 4.41 1.67 10.63
N PHE A 160 5.32 0.86 10.09
CA PHE A 160 4.96 -0.34 9.34
C PHE A 160 4.11 -1.30 10.20
N ASP A 161 4.43 -1.43 11.47
CA ASP A 161 3.69 -2.29 12.40
C ASP A 161 2.27 -1.78 12.67
N ASP A 162 2.09 -0.46 12.83
CA ASP A 162 0.77 0.17 12.96
C ASP A 162 -0.09 -0.03 11.71
N LEU A 163 0.51 0.08 10.52
CA LEU A 163 -0.16 -0.18 9.25
C LEU A 163 -0.66 -1.62 9.18
N VAL A 164 0.23 -2.59 9.43
CA VAL A 164 -0.11 -4.02 9.40
C VAL A 164 -1.21 -4.32 10.41
N GLN A 165 -1.08 -3.82 11.65
CA GLN A 165 -2.07 -4.06 12.70
C GLN A 165 -3.45 -3.51 12.31
N SER A 166 -3.51 -2.27 11.84
CA SER A 166 -4.79 -1.64 11.46
C SER A 166 -5.50 -2.38 10.33
N MET A 167 -4.73 -2.92 9.37
CA MET A 167 -5.28 -3.70 8.27
C MET A 167 -5.80 -5.07 8.75
N ILE A 168 -5.07 -5.73 9.66
CA ILE A 168 -5.51 -7.00 10.26
C ILE A 168 -6.80 -6.80 11.05
N ASP A 169 -6.86 -5.80 11.94
CA ASP A 169 -8.03 -5.55 12.79
C ASP A 169 -9.28 -5.34 11.93
N HIS A 170 -9.17 -4.55 10.89
CA HIS A 170 -10.28 -4.29 9.97
C HIS A 170 -10.72 -5.56 9.21
N ASP A 171 -9.76 -6.32 8.67
CA ASP A 171 -10.09 -7.51 7.88
C ASP A 171 -10.56 -8.66 8.77
N LEU A 172 -10.13 -8.71 10.03
CA LEU A 172 -10.62 -9.68 11.00
C LEU A 172 -12.10 -9.40 11.35
N ASP A 173 -12.47 -8.13 11.57
CA ASP A 173 -13.87 -7.74 11.77
C ASP A 173 -14.77 -8.13 10.57
N LEU A 174 -14.29 -7.90 9.36
CA LEU A 174 -15.01 -8.30 8.14
C LEU A 174 -15.15 -9.82 8.04
N ALA A 175 -14.08 -10.57 8.34
CA ALA A 175 -14.11 -12.03 8.27
C ALA A 175 -15.01 -12.65 9.36
N TYR A 176 -15.08 -12.05 10.56
CA TYR A 176 -16.04 -12.45 11.59
C TYR A 176 -17.48 -12.24 11.14
N LYS A 177 -17.81 -11.09 10.56
CA LYS A 177 -19.16 -10.83 10.01
C LYS A 177 -19.52 -11.83 8.92
N GLU A 178 -18.59 -12.13 8.02
CA GLU A 178 -18.79 -13.13 6.97
C GLU A 178 -19.07 -14.52 7.55
N LYS A 179 -18.32 -14.91 8.59
CA LYS A 179 -18.49 -16.20 9.26
C LYS A 179 -19.88 -16.33 9.89
N ILE A 180 -20.32 -15.33 10.64
CA ILE A 180 -21.64 -15.32 11.30
C ILE A 180 -22.76 -15.40 10.25
N MET A 181 -22.72 -14.55 9.20
CA MET A 181 -23.72 -14.60 8.13
C MET A 181 -23.74 -15.94 7.38
N GLY A 182 -22.58 -16.58 7.23
CA GLY A 182 -22.50 -17.90 6.59
C GLY A 182 -23.01 -19.05 7.48
N GLU A 183 -23.07 -18.87 8.77
CA GLU A 183 -23.69 -19.82 9.73
C GLU A 183 -25.21 -19.63 9.77
N GLU A 184 -25.72 -18.40 9.78
CA GLU A 184 -27.17 -18.10 9.76
C GLU A 184 -27.90 -18.58 8.49
N ILE A 185 -27.20 -18.68 7.34
CA ILE A 185 -27.79 -19.18 6.08
C ILE A 185 -27.89 -20.72 6.07
N LYS A 186 -27.22 -21.43 6.97
CA LYS A 186 -27.21 -22.89 7.05
C LYS A 186 -28.21 -23.47 8.03
N GLU A 187 -28.87 -22.66 8.86
CA GLU A 187 -29.99 -22.99 9.71
C GLU A 187 -31.33 -22.76 9.01
#